data_47fba7b71f002a41e6487acdc1a470c2
#
_entry.id   47fba7b71f002a41e6487acdc1a470c2
#
_cell.length_a   1.000
_cell.length_b   1.000
_cell.length_c   1.000
_cell.angle_alpha   90.00
_cell.angle_beta   90.00
_cell.angle_gamma   90.00
#
_symmetry.space_group_name_H-M   'P 1'
#
loop_
_entity.id
_entity.type
_entity.pdbx_description
1 polymer ?
#
loop_
_entity_poly.entity_id
_entity_poly.type
_entity_poly.pdbx_seq_one_letter_code
_entity_poly.pdbx_strand_id
1 'polypeptide(L)'
;MSTYVVVGLQYGDEGKGKITDVLSAKSDYVVRFQGGDNAGHTVYVGDEKFVLHLLPSGVLQCKGKCIIANGVVVNPKAFIKEIEQIESKGLKTDHVFISRRSHVIMPYHILLDTYREEEHGGTQIGTTKKGIGPCYEDKIARVGIRMIDLLNPTVLREKIKKNLKVKNSLFEKYFEKPGLDEEEIYQEFLALGEKLKDRIVDTELEINEAIADGKNILFEGAQALMLDIDFGTYPYVTSSSPSTGGVCTGAGVPPTALKNLIGVAKAYTTRVGHGPFPTELDNELGEKIRQIGFEFGATTGRPRRTGWLDVVSLKHACMINGINNLVITKLDVLTGIHPLKIATKYKTEDGKIIDYFTSSTTKLYDYEPIYEELDGWDGDITNARTYDELPANAKKYIEFIEEHLGINVYLFSVGPERSKKIIKKVF
;
A
#
# COMPACT_ATOMS: atom_id res chain seq x y z
N MET A 1 14.73 19.74 -9.14
CA MET A 1 14.73 18.29 -8.88
C MET A 1 14.11 18.02 -7.54
N SER A 2 13.04 17.26 -7.49
CA SER A 2 12.46 16.78 -6.25
C SER A 2 12.02 15.32 -6.38
N THR A 3 12.45 14.49 -5.42
CA THR A 3 11.90 13.15 -5.24
C THR A 3 10.88 13.18 -4.11
N TYR A 4 9.75 12.57 -4.34
CA TYR A 4 8.67 12.43 -3.38
C TYR A 4 8.42 10.95 -3.13
N VAL A 5 8.33 10.55 -1.87
CA VAL A 5 7.99 9.17 -1.49
C VAL A 5 6.71 9.22 -0.68
N VAL A 6 5.66 8.56 -1.15
CA VAL A 6 4.37 8.47 -0.47
C VAL A 6 4.20 7.08 0.12
N VAL A 7 4.15 6.98 1.45
CA VAL A 7 3.98 5.72 2.19
C VAL A 7 2.81 5.81 3.18
N GLY A 8 2.19 4.67 3.46
CA GLY A 8 1.17 4.55 4.51
C GLY A 8 1.80 4.37 5.89
N LEU A 9 1.21 4.98 6.90
CA LEU A 9 1.73 4.93 8.28
C LEU A 9 0.95 3.99 9.21
N GLN A 10 -0.23 3.51 8.80
CA GLN A 10 -1.10 2.67 9.61
C GLN A 10 -1.16 1.23 9.05
N TYR A 11 -2.33 0.68 8.79
CA TYR A 11 -2.54 -0.69 8.31
C TYR A 11 -3.04 -0.74 6.85
N GLY A 12 -2.68 0.23 6.03
CA GLY A 12 -3.19 0.37 4.66
C GLY A 12 -4.50 1.17 4.59
N ASP A 13 -4.94 1.40 3.37
CA ASP A 13 -6.20 2.13 3.07
C ASP A 13 -6.27 3.57 3.60
N GLU A 14 -5.13 4.23 3.87
CA GLU A 14 -5.06 5.62 4.36
C GLU A 14 -5.49 6.66 3.31
N GLY A 15 -5.84 6.25 2.11
CA GLY A 15 -6.18 7.16 1.03
C GLY A 15 -4.96 7.68 0.24
N LYS A 16 -3.86 6.93 0.25
CA LYS A 16 -2.62 7.25 -0.51
C LYS A 16 -2.89 7.51 -2.00
N GLY A 17 -3.78 6.74 -2.63
CA GLY A 17 -4.09 6.92 -4.05
C GLY A 17 -4.52 8.35 -4.41
N LYS A 18 -5.35 9.00 -3.58
CA LYS A 18 -5.72 10.41 -3.77
C LYS A 18 -4.50 11.35 -3.68
N ILE A 19 -3.59 11.09 -2.73
CA ILE A 19 -2.40 11.93 -2.53
C ILE A 19 -1.41 11.74 -3.67
N THR A 20 -1.18 10.49 -4.07
CA THR A 20 -0.35 10.16 -5.24
C THR A 20 -0.90 10.79 -6.52
N ASP A 21 -2.21 10.69 -6.75
CA ASP A 21 -2.87 11.31 -7.88
C ASP A 21 -2.69 12.84 -7.91
N VAL A 22 -2.84 13.51 -6.76
CA VAL A 22 -2.59 14.95 -6.65
C VAL A 22 -1.15 15.33 -6.99
N LEU A 23 -0.17 14.52 -6.53
CA LEU A 23 1.25 14.81 -6.75
C LEU A 23 1.72 14.40 -8.16
N SER A 24 1.10 13.38 -8.74
CA SER A 24 1.47 12.86 -10.08
C SER A 24 1.33 13.90 -11.19
N ALA A 25 0.38 14.83 -11.06
CA ALA A 25 0.18 15.91 -12.04
C ALA A 25 1.41 16.84 -12.23
N LYS A 26 2.33 16.85 -11.24
CA LYS A 26 3.57 17.64 -11.25
C LYS A 26 4.82 16.75 -11.39
N SER A 27 4.65 15.45 -11.56
CA SER A 27 5.75 14.49 -11.64
C SER A 27 6.03 14.08 -13.08
N ASP A 28 7.32 13.97 -13.41
CA ASP A 28 7.78 13.42 -14.68
C ASP A 28 7.73 11.88 -14.67
N TYR A 29 7.88 11.27 -13.48
CA TYR A 29 7.82 9.83 -13.29
C TYR A 29 6.97 9.49 -12.07
N VAL A 30 6.15 8.43 -12.19
CA VAL A 30 5.46 7.80 -11.06
C VAL A 30 5.87 6.33 -10.98
N VAL A 31 6.46 5.94 -9.86
CA VAL A 31 7.14 4.66 -9.69
C VAL A 31 6.53 3.88 -8.54
N ARG A 32 5.92 2.73 -8.82
CA ARG A 32 5.58 1.73 -7.81
C ARG A 32 6.80 0.88 -7.50
N PHE A 33 7.16 0.76 -6.23
CA PHE A 33 8.41 0.12 -5.84
C PHE A 33 8.22 -1.21 -5.09
N GLN A 34 7.00 -1.59 -4.64
CA GLN A 34 6.75 -2.82 -3.91
C GLN A 34 5.28 -3.29 -4.01
N GLY A 35 4.98 -4.48 -3.44
CA GLY A 35 3.65 -5.08 -3.46
C GLY A 35 3.36 -5.77 -4.79
N GLY A 36 2.09 -5.86 -5.14
CA GLY A 36 1.60 -6.45 -6.38
C GLY A 36 0.18 -6.00 -6.65
N ASP A 37 -0.62 -6.85 -7.30
CA ASP A 37 -2.03 -6.59 -7.60
C ASP A 37 -2.98 -6.77 -6.39
N ASN A 38 -2.43 -7.02 -5.19
CA ASN A 38 -3.17 -7.02 -3.92
C ASN A 38 -3.50 -5.60 -3.41
N ALA A 39 -2.92 -4.56 -3.96
CA ALA A 39 -3.31 -3.19 -3.67
C ALA A 39 -4.66 -2.83 -4.33
N GLY A 40 -5.35 -1.83 -3.82
CA GLY A 40 -6.57 -1.29 -4.41
C GLY A 40 -6.58 0.23 -4.25
N HIS A 41 -6.13 0.95 -5.29
CA HIS A 41 -6.11 2.41 -5.30
C HIS A 41 -7.30 2.93 -6.11
N THR A 42 -8.21 3.64 -5.44
CA THR A 42 -9.33 4.29 -6.12
C THR A 42 -8.95 5.71 -6.51
N VAL A 43 -9.07 6.03 -7.79
CA VAL A 43 -8.82 7.35 -8.36
C VAL A 43 -10.06 7.80 -9.12
N TYR A 44 -10.40 9.08 -9.04
CA TYR A 44 -11.49 9.69 -9.77
C TYR A 44 -10.97 10.66 -10.83
N VAL A 45 -11.44 10.51 -12.06
CA VAL A 45 -11.17 11.44 -13.18
C VAL A 45 -12.52 11.96 -13.66
N GLY A 46 -12.84 13.22 -13.34
CA GLY A 46 -14.21 13.71 -13.47
C GLY A 46 -15.15 12.87 -12.60
N ASP A 47 -16.24 12.39 -13.19
CA ASP A 47 -17.21 11.52 -12.53
C ASP A 47 -16.88 10.02 -12.63
N GLU A 48 -15.82 9.68 -13.36
CA GLU A 48 -15.42 8.28 -13.54
C GLU A 48 -14.52 7.78 -12.41
N LYS A 49 -14.88 6.60 -11.89
CA LYS A 49 -14.13 5.87 -10.88
C LYS A 49 -13.24 4.80 -11.52
N PHE A 50 -11.95 4.85 -11.19
CA PHE A 50 -10.97 3.82 -11.54
C PHE A 50 -10.48 3.13 -10.27
N VAL A 51 -10.45 1.79 -10.30
CA VAL A 51 -9.83 0.98 -9.24
C VAL A 51 -8.61 0.32 -9.82
N LEU A 52 -7.43 0.81 -9.42
CA LEU A 52 -6.12 0.34 -9.89
C LEU A 52 -5.52 -0.63 -8.87
N HIS A 53 -5.01 -1.74 -9.33
CA HIS A 53 -4.39 -2.76 -8.47
C HIS A 53 -2.88 -2.81 -8.66
N LEU A 54 -2.41 -2.91 -9.90
CA LEU A 54 -1.01 -3.04 -10.25
C LEU A 54 -0.44 -1.74 -10.82
N LEU A 55 -1.22 -1.04 -11.62
CA LEU A 55 -0.79 0.22 -12.23
C LEU A 55 -0.59 1.32 -11.18
N PRO A 56 0.42 2.20 -11.36
CA PRO A 56 0.56 3.39 -10.52
C PRO A 56 -0.68 4.27 -10.58
N SER A 57 -1.09 4.86 -9.45
CA SER A 57 -2.26 5.78 -9.40
C SER A 57 -2.10 6.99 -10.33
N GLY A 58 -0.85 7.36 -10.62
CA GLY A 58 -0.51 8.44 -11.54
C GLY A 58 -0.76 8.14 -13.02
N VAL A 59 -1.08 6.91 -13.42
CA VAL A 59 -1.27 6.53 -14.84
C VAL A 59 -2.28 7.41 -15.57
N LEU A 60 -3.25 7.96 -14.87
CA LEU A 60 -4.32 8.78 -15.42
C LEU A 60 -3.93 10.26 -15.61
N GLN A 61 -2.81 10.72 -15.01
CA GLN A 61 -2.45 12.15 -14.94
C GLN A 61 -0.98 12.45 -15.18
N CYS A 62 -0.10 11.49 -14.99
CA CYS A 62 1.33 11.67 -15.21
C CYS A 62 1.58 12.04 -16.68
N LYS A 63 2.30 13.13 -16.91
CA LYS A 63 2.67 13.59 -18.26
C LYS A 63 3.88 12.84 -18.81
N GLY A 64 4.63 12.17 -17.94
CA GLY A 64 5.81 11.41 -18.26
C GLY A 64 5.57 9.89 -18.17
N LYS A 65 6.44 9.17 -17.48
CA LYS A 65 6.41 7.71 -17.44
C LYS A 65 5.88 7.15 -16.12
N CYS A 66 5.12 6.07 -16.23
CA CYS A 66 4.67 5.26 -15.10
C CYS A 66 5.46 3.96 -15.07
N ILE A 67 6.09 3.66 -13.94
CA ILE A 67 7.01 2.53 -13.82
C ILE A 67 6.54 1.57 -12.72
N ILE A 68 6.48 0.29 -13.09
CA ILE A 68 6.40 -0.82 -12.15
C ILE A 68 7.84 -1.32 -11.94
N ALA A 69 8.44 -0.96 -10.81
CA ALA A 69 9.85 -1.23 -10.52
C ALA A 69 10.08 -2.65 -10.00
N ASN A 70 11.35 -3.03 -9.86
CA ASN A 70 11.80 -4.40 -9.58
C ASN A 70 11.33 -4.99 -8.25
N GLY A 71 10.91 -4.17 -7.30
CA GLY A 71 10.36 -4.65 -6.03
C GLY A 71 8.91 -5.13 -6.11
N VAL A 72 8.19 -4.79 -7.18
CA VAL A 72 6.81 -5.25 -7.41
C VAL A 72 6.82 -6.67 -7.95
N VAL A 73 5.91 -7.53 -7.44
CA VAL A 73 5.61 -8.81 -8.07
C VAL A 73 4.44 -8.64 -9.03
N VAL A 74 4.63 -9.10 -10.27
CA VAL A 74 3.75 -8.77 -11.40
C VAL A 74 2.96 -10.00 -11.84
N ASN A 75 1.64 -9.88 -11.87
CA ASN A 75 0.77 -10.79 -12.58
C ASN A 75 0.54 -10.25 -14.00
N PRO A 76 1.13 -10.84 -15.05
CA PRO A 76 1.03 -10.30 -16.42
C PRO A 76 -0.40 -10.24 -16.94
N LYS A 77 -1.25 -11.21 -16.57
CA LYS A 77 -2.66 -11.22 -16.96
C LYS A 77 -3.43 -10.06 -16.31
N ALA A 78 -3.20 -9.83 -15.02
CA ALA A 78 -3.82 -8.70 -14.31
C ALA A 78 -3.36 -7.36 -14.87
N PHE A 79 -2.07 -7.24 -15.19
CA PHE A 79 -1.51 -6.04 -15.83
C PHE A 79 -2.18 -5.75 -17.17
N ILE A 80 -2.27 -6.74 -18.06
CA ILE A 80 -2.90 -6.58 -19.39
C ILE A 80 -4.37 -6.18 -19.22
N LYS A 81 -5.09 -6.84 -18.31
CA LYS A 81 -6.50 -6.53 -18.06
C LYS A 81 -6.70 -5.09 -17.58
N GLU A 82 -5.84 -4.58 -16.71
CA GLU A 82 -5.91 -3.18 -16.26
C GLU A 82 -5.60 -2.19 -17.39
N ILE A 83 -4.59 -2.49 -18.23
CA ILE A 83 -4.27 -1.69 -19.42
C ILE A 83 -5.49 -1.62 -20.34
N GLU A 84 -6.05 -2.77 -20.73
CA GLU A 84 -7.22 -2.85 -21.61
C GLU A 84 -8.45 -2.10 -21.02
N GLN A 85 -8.64 -2.16 -19.72
CA GLN A 85 -9.71 -1.43 -19.04
C GLN A 85 -9.53 0.09 -19.13
N ILE A 86 -8.31 0.60 -19.02
CA ILE A 86 -8.01 2.03 -19.16
C ILE A 86 -8.16 2.46 -20.62
N GLU A 87 -7.62 1.68 -21.55
CA GLU A 87 -7.67 1.97 -22.99
C GLU A 87 -9.10 1.93 -23.53
N SER A 88 -9.96 1.03 -23.03
CA SER A 88 -11.39 0.97 -23.41
C SER A 88 -12.14 2.26 -23.07
N LYS A 89 -11.61 3.08 -22.16
CA LYS A 89 -12.15 4.40 -21.81
C LYS A 89 -11.48 5.56 -22.57
N GLY A 90 -10.70 5.24 -23.61
CA GLY A 90 -10.06 6.24 -24.47
C GLY A 90 -8.78 6.86 -23.88
N LEU A 91 -8.26 6.32 -22.78
CA LEU A 91 -7.03 6.80 -22.15
C LEU A 91 -5.83 6.00 -22.69
N LYS A 92 -4.66 6.67 -22.80
CA LYS A 92 -3.43 6.05 -23.29
C LYS A 92 -2.65 5.41 -22.16
N THR A 93 -1.97 4.30 -22.46
CA THR A 93 -1.13 3.56 -21.51
C THR A 93 0.27 3.25 -22.05
N ASP A 94 0.63 3.76 -23.23
CA ASP A 94 1.92 3.58 -23.89
C ASP A 94 3.13 4.05 -23.05
N HIS A 95 2.88 4.92 -22.06
CA HIS A 95 3.86 5.44 -21.12
C HIS A 95 4.06 4.56 -19.87
N VAL A 96 3.47 3.36 -19.80
CA VAL A 96 3.58 2.43 -18.66
C VAL A 96 4.61 1.35 -18.97
N PHE A 97 5.62 1.21 -18.09
CA PHE A 97 6.71 0.26 -18.22
C PHE A 97 6.88 -0.64 -16.99
N ILE A 98 7.47 -1.81 -17.20
CA ILE A 98 7.71 -2.82 -16.18
C ILE A 98 9.21 -3.15 -16.13
N SER A 99 9.75 -3.26 -14.93
CA SER A 99 11.15 -3.67 -14.76
C SER A 99 11.40 -5.09 -15.26
N ARG A 100 12.46 -5.26 -16.04
CA ARG A 100 13.03 -6.57 -16.39
C ARG A 100 13.27 -7.45 -15.18
N ARG A 101 13.57 -6.86 -14.01
CA ARG A 101 13.91 -7.54 -12.75
C ARG A 101 12.71 -7.88 -11.88
N SER A 102 11.50 -7.36 -12.18
CA SER A 102 10.28 -7.72 -11.45
C SER A 102 10.00 -9.21 -11.53
N HIS A 103 9.55 -9.82 -10.43
CA HIS A 103 9.20 -11.23 -10.40
C HIS A 103 7.77 -11.46 -10.88
N VAL A 104 7.58 -12.55 -11.59
CA VAL A 104 6.30 -12.95 -12.20
C VAL A 104 5.50 -13.80 -11.23
N ILE A 105 4.26 -13.41 -11.00
CA ILE A 105 3.29 -14.26 -10.31
C ILE A 105 2.81 -15.33 -11.28
N MET A 106 3.20 -16.58 -11.00
CA MET A 106 2.83 -17.75 -11.75
C MET A 106 1.56 -18.40 -11.19
N PRO A 107 0.83 -19.23 -11.96
CA PRO A 107 -0.38 -19.90 -11.48
C PRO A 107 -0.18 -20.70 -10.18
N TYR A 108 0.97 -21.35 -10.04
CA TYR A 108 1.29 -22.11 -8.82
C TYR A 108 1.44 -21.23 -7.57
N HIS A 109 1.78 -19.95 -7.69
CA HIS A 109 1.80 -19.02 -6.56
C HIS A 109 0.38 -18.75 -6.05
N ILE A 110 -0.57 -18.55 -6.97
CA ILE A 110 -1.98 -18.30 -6.64
C ILE A 110 -2.60 -19.51 -5.94
N LEU A 111 -2.33 -20.72 -6.48
CA LEU A 111 -2.81 -21.96 -5.86
C LEU A 111 -2.19 -22.17 -4.48
N LEU A 112 -0.89 -21.95 -4.34
CA LEU A 112 -0.21 -22.11 -3.05
C LEU A 112 -0.73 -21.15 -1.98
N ASP A 113 -0.97 -19.88 -2.35
CA ASP A 113 -1.58 -18.89 -1.47
C ASP A 113 -2.99 -19.32 -1.04
N THR A 114 -3.78 -19.84 -1.99
CA THR A 114 -5.13 -20.35 -1.73
C THR A 114 -5.13 -21.55 -0.80
N TYR A 115 -4.31 -22.57 -1.09
CA TYR A 115 -4.29 -23.81 -0.31
C TYR A 115 -3.76 -23.59 1.11
N ARG A 116 -2.72 -22.78 1.28
CA ARG A 116 -2.21 -22.40 2.61
C ARG A 116 -3.26 -21.67 3.44
N GLU A 117 -4.02 -20.75 2.83
CA GLU A 117 -5.06 -20.02 3.53
C GLU A 117 -6.26 -20.94 3.90
N GLU A 118 -6.54 -21.96 3.11
CA GLU A 118 -7.58 -22.98 3.41
C GLU A 118 -7.18 -23.89 4.57
N GLU A 119 -5.90 -24.29 4.68
CA GLU A 119 -5.43 -25.16 5.77
C GLU A 119 -5.42 -24.48 7.14
N HIS A 120 -5.22 -23.17 7.20
CA HIS A 120 -5.03 -22.47 8.47
C HIS A 120 -6.28 -22.32 9.34
N GLY A 121 -7.44 -22.82 8.89
CA GLY A 121 -8.67 -23.14 9.63
C GLY A 121 -9.22 -22.18 10.68
N GLY A 122 -8.45 -21.35 11.30
CA GLY A 122 -8.85 -20.41 12.37
C GLY A 122 -7.76 -19.39 12.67
N THR A 123 -6.56 -19.58 12.12
CA THR A 123 -5.40 -18.70 12.26
C THR A 123 -5.01 -18.06 10.92
N GLN A 124 -5.99 -17.85 10.05
CA GLN A 124 -5.80 -17.27 8.72
C GLN A 124 -5.14 -15.91 8.82
N ILE A 125 -4.19 -15.63 7.92
CA ILE A 125 -3.59 -14.29 7.78
C ILE A 125 -4.60 -13.32 7.16
N GLY A 126 -5.53 -13.85 6.37
CA GLY A 126 -6.52 -13.06 5.63
C GLY A 126 -5.96 -12.56 4.30
N THR A 127 -5.21 -13.39 3.59
CA THR A 127 -4.57 -13.05 2.32
C THR A 127 -5.60 -12.68 1.24
N THR A 128 -5.13 -12.05 0.17
CA THR A 128 -5.96 -11.73 -1.00
C THR A 128 -6.07 -12.90 -1.98
N LYS A 129 -5.39 -14.03 -1.72
CA LYS A 129 -5.31 -15.21 -2.60
C LYS A 129 -4.81 -14.88 -4.01
N LYS A 130 -3.89 -13.91 -4.13
CA LYS A 130 -3.32 -13.47 -5.41
C LYS A 130 -1.88 -13.96 -5.64
N GLY A 131 -1.37 -14.81 -4.75
CA GLY A 131 -0.03 -15.40 -4.87
C GLY A 131 1.13 -14.45 -4.56
N ILE A 132 0.87 -13.34 -3.88
CA ILE A 132 1.87 -12.32 -3.56
C ILE A 132 2.96 -12.90 -2.65
N GLY A 133 2.57 -13.48 -1.50
CA GLY A 133 3.50 -14.09 -0.54
C GLY A 133 4.37 -15.18 -1.18
N PRO A 134 3.78 -16.21 -1.81
CA PRO A 134 4.53 -17.26 -2.48
C PRO A 134 5.48 -16.77 -3.58
N CYS A 135 5.14 -15.68 -4.29
CA CYS A 135 6.03 -15.10 -5.29
C CYS A 135 7.24 -14.42 -4.64
N TYR A 136 7.06 -13.69 -3.52
CA TYR A 136 8.18 -13.16 -2.74
C TYR A 136 9.03 -14.27 -2.10
N GLU A 137 8.41 -15.36 -1.64
CA GLU A 137 9.11 -16.56 -1.16
C GLU A 137 10.06 -17.11 -2.23
N ASP A 138 9.58 -17.32 -3.45
CA ASP A 138 10.40 -17.80 -4.57
C ASP A 138 11.49 -16.79 -4.98
N LYS A 139 11.23 -15.48 -4.89
CA LYS A 139 12.24 -14.43 -5.09
C LYS A 139 13.39 -14.58 -4.11
N ILE A 140 13.11 -14.72 -2.83
CA ILE A 140 14.14 -14.81 -1.78
C ILE A 140 14.85 -16.18 -1.83
N ALA A 141 14.13 -17.25 -2.17
CA ALA A 141 14.70 -18.58 -2.42
C ALA A 141 15.55 -18.64 -3.72
N ARG A 142 15.54 -17.61 -4.54
CA ARG A 142 16.30 -17.48 -5.80
C ARG A 142 15.88 -18.48 -6.87
N VAL A 143 14.61 -18.87 -6.85
CA VAL A 143 14.00 -19.76 -7.86
C VAL A 143 12.95 -19.05 -8.72
N GLY A 144 12.64 -17.80 -8.39
CA GLY A 144 11.60 -17.00 -9.06
C GLY A 144 11.90 -16.75 -10.55
N ILE A 145 10.82 -16.57 -11.31
CA ILE A 145 10.82 -16.16 -12.71
C ILE A 145 10.70 -14.65 -12.77
N ARG A 146 11.55 -13.99 -13.57
CA ARG A 146 11.53 -12.53 -13.76
C ARG A 146 10.87 -12.16 -15.08
N MET A 147 10.42 -10.92 -15.21
CA MET A 147 9.82 -10.43 -16.47
C MET A 147 10.74 -10.60 -17.67
N ILE A 148 12.05 -10.40 -17.52
CA ILE A 148 13.04 -10.64 -18.58
C ILE A 148 13.07 -12.10 -19.05
N ASP A 149 12.79 -13.06 -18.19
CA ASP A 149 12.79 -14.48 -18.52
C ASP A 149 11.67 -14.85 -19.50
N LEU A 150 10.55 -14.10 -19.49
CA LEU A 150 9.45 -14.28 -20.44
C LEU A 150 9.88 -14.01 -21.89
N LEU A 151 10.94 -13.24 -22.10
CA LEU A 151 11.50 -12.89 -23.40
C LEU A 151 12.53 -13.91 -23.91
N ASN A 152 12.85 -14.94 -23.11
CA ASN A 152 13.80 -15.99 -23.47
C ASN A 152 13.14 -17.36 -23.36
N PRO A 153 12.68 -17.96 -24.49
CA PRO A 153 11.95 -19.22 -24.49
C PRO A 153 12.66 -20.38 -23.78
N THR A 154 13.98 -20.49 -23.95
CA THR A 154 14.79 -21.56 -23.34
C THR A 154 14.82 -21.41 -21.82
N VAL A 155 15.18 -20.21 -21.34
CA VAL A 155 15.26 -19.91 -19.90
C VAL A 155 13.89 -20.06 -19.23
N LEU A 156 12.83 -19.57 -19.87
CA LEU A 156 11.48 -19.67 -19.37
C LEU A 156 11.07 -21.13 -19.16
N ARG A 157 11.27 -21.98 -20.18
CA ARG A 157 10.93 -23.42 -20.12
C ARG A 157 11.70 -24.14 -19.00
N GLU A 158 13.00 -23.91 -18.90
CA GLU A 158 13.83 -24.54 -17.86
C GLU A 158 13.37 -24.15 -16.45
N LYS A 159 13.07 -22.86 -16.22
CA LYS A 159 12.61 -22.38 -14.91
C LYS A 159 11.22 -22.90 -14.55
N ILE A 160 10.27 -22.91 -15.51
CA ILE A 160 8.93 -23.48 -15.29
C ILE A 160 9.04 -24.95 -14.92
N LYS A 161 9.75 -25.76 -15.71
CA LYS A 161 9.96 -27.18 -15.46
C LYS A 161 10.54 -27.46 -14.08
N LYS A 162 11.59 -26.72 -13.70
CA LYS A 162 12.24 -26.86 -12.39
C LYS A 162 11.27 -26.52 -11.24
N ASN A 163 10.53 -25.43 -11.35
CA ASN A 163 9.60 -25.00 -10.31
C ASN A 163 8.40 -25.93 -10.21
N LEU A 164 7.79 -26.33 -11.34
CA LEU A 164 6.64 -27.23 -11.33
C LEU A 164 6.95 -28.58 -10.76
N LYS A 165 8.15 -29.13 -10.96
CA LYS A 165 8.56 -30.38 -10.33
C LYS A 165 8.41 -30.33 -8.79
N VAL A 166 8.75 -29.21 -8.17
CA VAL A 166 8.65 -29.03 -6.70
C VAL A 166 7.22 -28.69 -6.31
N LYS A 167 6.59 -27.73 -7.00
CA LYS A 167 5.24 -27.25 -6.64
C LYS A 167 4.17 -28.34 -6.87
N ASN A 168 4.22 -29.08 -7.98
CA ASN A 168 3.29 -30.20 -8.22
C ASN A 168 3.45 -31.31 -7.17
N SER A 169 4.70 -31.66 -6.81
CA SER A 169 4.92 -32.62 -5.72
C SER A 169 4.31 -32.16 -4.39
N LEU A 170 4.35 -30.86 -4.10
CA LEU A 170 3.71 -30.28 -2.91
C LEU A 170 2.19 -30.33 -3.03
N PHE A 171 1.64 -29.97 -4.19
CA PHE A 171 0.19 -30.02 -4.42
C PHE A 171 -0.36 -31.43 -4.29
N GLU A 172 0.25 -32.39 -4.95
CA GLU A 172 -0.23 -33.78 -4.98
C GLU A 172 -0.06 -34.51 -3.63
N LYS A 173 1.10 -34.35 -2.98
CA LYS A 173 1.46 -35.16 -1.80
C LYS A 173 1.06 -34.51 -0.48
N TYR A 174 1.02 -33.19 -0.40
CA TYR A 174 0.73 -32.49 0.85
C TYR A 174 -0.69 -31.92 0.86
N PHE A 175 -1.08 -31.21 -0.21
CA PHE A 175 -2.41 -30.61 -0.30
C PHE A 175 -3.47 -31.57 -0.90
N GLU A 176 -3.09 -32.73 -1.42
CA GLU A 176 -3.99 -33.67 -2.10
C GLU A 176 -4.78 -33.02 -3.25
N LYS A 177 -4.12 -32.14 -4.00
CA LYS A 177 -4.68 -31.38 -5.12
C LYS A 177 -3.95 -31.73 -6.43
N PRO A 178 -4.59 -31.59 -7.59
CA PRO A 178 -3.95 -31.86 -8.87
C PRO A 178 -2.78 -30.91 -9.12
N GLY A 179 -1.74 -31.44 -9.79
CA GLY A 179 -0.64 -30.65 -10.33
C GLY A 179 -1.07 -29.80 -11.53
N LEU A 180 -0.17 -28.94 -11.96
CA LEU A 180 -0.33 -28.07 -13.12
C LEU A 180 0.44 -28.62 -14.32
N ASP A 181 -0.09 -28.38 -15.53
CA ASP A 181 0.56 -28.78 -16.79
C ASP A 181 1.69 -27.81 -17.16
N GLU A 182 2.87 -28.37 -17.48
CA GLU A 182 4.07 -27.61 -17.83
C GLU A 182 3.90 -26.87 -19.15
N GLU A 183 3.38 -27.58 -20.18
CA GLU A 183 3.30 -27.05 -21.52
C GLU A 183 2.25 -25.93 -21.62
N GLU A 184 1.11 -26.10 -20.98
CA GLU A 184 0.06 -25.07 -20.91
C GLU A 184 0.62 -23.76 -20.31
N ILE A 185 1.28 -23.85 -19.16
CA ILE A 185 1.87 -22.69 -18.50
C ILE A 185 2.96 -22.05 -19.37
N TYR A 186 3.82 -22.88 -19.98
CA TYR A 186 4.89 -22.37 -20.81
C TYR A 186 4.36 -21.58 -22.01
N GLN A 187 3.42 -22.14 -22.76
CA GLN A 187 2.85 -21.49 -23.94
C GLN A 187 2.11 -20.19 -23.57
N GLU A 188 1.37 -20.22 -22.48
CA GLU A 188 0.67 -19.04 -21.99
C GLU A 188 1.65 -17.89 -21.64
N PHE A 189 2.68 -18.19 -20.83
CA PHE A 189 3.60 -17.14 -20.35
C PHE A 189 4.57 -16.67 -21.45
N LEU A 190 4.89 -17.53 -22.43
CA LEU A 190 5.60 -17.11 -23.62
C LEU A 190 4.79 -16.09 -24.43
N ALA A 191 3.51 -16.34 -24.66
CA ALA A 191 2.61 -15.42 -25.35
C ALA A 191 2.43 -14.09 -24.60
N LEU A 192 2.33 -14.14 -23.26
CA LEU A 192 2.27 -12.95 -22.41
C LEU A 192 3.58 -12.14 -22.52
N GLY A 193 4.73 -12.79 -22.55
CA GLY A 193 6.03 -12.15 -22.75
C GLY A 193 6.09 -11.40 -24.08
N GLU A 194 5.68 -12.04 -25.20
CA GLU A 194 5.63 -11.40 -26.51
C GLU A 194 4.70 -10.18 -26.55
N LYS A 195 3.51 -10.28 -25.90
CA LYS A 195 2.56 -9.15 -25.80
C LYS A 195 3.12 -7.97 -25.01
N LEU A 196 4.03 -8.22 -24.06
CA LEU A 196 4.56 -7.20 -23.14
C LEU A 196 5.99 -6.75 -23.46
N LYS A 197 6.65 -7.31 -24.47
CA LYS A 197 8.08 -7.12 -24.75
C LYS A 197 8.53 -5.66 -24.79
N ASP A 198 7.73 -4.79 -25.42
CA ASP A 198 8.05 -3.37 -25.58
C ASP A 198 7.87 -2.55 -24.30
N ARG A 199 7.21 -3.13 -23.30
CA ARG A 199 7.02 -2.50 -21.98
C ARG A 199 8.02 -2.99 -20.93
N ILE A 200 8.80 -4.05 -21.22
CA ILE A 200 9.76 -4.66 -20.29
C ILE A 200 11.13 -4.02 -20.50
N VAL A 201 11.54 -3.14 -19.57
CA VAL A 201 12.74 -2.28 -19.71
C VAL A 201 13.63 -2.31 -18.44
N ASP A 202 14.83 -1.74 -18.53
CA ASP A 202 15.77 -1.57 -17.41
C ASP A 202 15.40 -0.32 -16.60
N THR A 203 14.41 -0.45 -15.73
CA THR A 203 13.81 0.67 -15.01
C THR A 203 14.74 1.36 -14.02
N GLU A 204 15.65 0.61 -13.38
CA GLU A 204 16.63 1.17 -12.45
C GLU A 204 17.62 2.13 -13.14
N LEU A 205 18.02 1.81 -14.39
CA LEU A 205 18.85 2.71 -15.19
C LEU A 205 18.07 3.99 -15.50
N GLU A 206 16.88 3.86 -16.04
CA GLU A 206 16.04 4.99 -16.45
C GLU A 206 15.69 5.92 -15.26
N ILE A 207 15.35 5.35 -14.10
CA ILE A 207 15.02 6.15 -12.90
C ILE A 207 16.25 6.94 -12.42
N ASN A 208 17.45 6.32 -12.40
CA ASN A 208 18.65 7.01 -11.96
C ASN A 208 19.12 8.08 -12.96
N GLU A 209 18.97 7.85 -14.27
CA GLU A 209 19.19 8.88 -15.30
C GLU A 209 18.23 10.06 -15.12
N ALA A 210 16.93 9.79 -14.91
CA ALA A 210 15.94 10.82 -14.64
C ALA A 210 16.25 11.62 -13.36
N ILE A 211 16.78 10.98 -12.31
CA ILE A 211 17.29 11.66 -11.11
C ILE A 211 18.45 12.57 -11.45
N ALA A 212 19.42 12.09 -12.20
CA ALA A 212 20.60 12.86 -12.60
C ALA A 212 20.20 14.06 -13.48
N ASP A 213 19.22 13.91 -14.35
CA ASP A 213 18.66 14.95 -15.21
C ASP A 213 17.75 15.96 -14.46
N GLY A 214 17.60 15.82 -13.16
CA GLY A 214 16.82 16.74 -12.35
C GLY A 214 15.31 16.63 -12.50
N LYS A 215 14.80 15.50 -12.98
CA LYS A 215 13.35 15.23 -13.10
C LYS A 215 12.66 15.11 -11.75
N ASN A 216 11.35 15.34 -11.72
CA ASN A 216 10.51 15.14 -10.55
C ASN A 216 9.99 13.68 -10.54
N ILE A 217 10.33 12.94 -9.49
CA ILE A 217 9.97 11.53 -9.37
C ILE A 217 9.11 11.31 -8.14
N LEU A 218 7.98 10.65 -8.33
CA LEU A 218 7.06 10.24 -7.28
C LEU A 218 7.13 8.73 -7.09
N PHE A 219 7.62 8.28 -5.94
CA PHE A 219 7.57 6.89 -5.51
C PHE A 219 6.28 6.63 -4.75
N GLU A 220 5.47 5.72 -5.29
CA GLU A 220 4.17 5.33 -4.75
C GLU A 220 4.27 4.02 -3.99
N GLY A 221 4.05 4.05 -2.66
CA GLY A 221 3.93 2.88 -1.81
C GLY A 221 2.53 2.28 -1.84
N ALA A 222 2.46 0.96 -1.72
CA ALA A 222 1.25 0.21 -1.44
C ALA A 222 1.28 -0.29 0.01
N GLN A 223 0.13 -0.70 0.57
CA GLN A 223 0.00 -1.08 1.97
C GLN A 223 0.48 0.03 2.94
N ALA A 224 1.08 -0.31 4.09
CA ALA A 224 1.57 0.66 5.08
C ALA A 224 2.56 0.01 6.06
N LEU A 225 3.21 0.83 6.92
CA LEU A 225 4.28 0.34 7.78
C LEU A 225 3.84 -0.74 8.78
N MET A 226 2.64 -0.65 9.35
CA MET A 226 2.16 -1.70 10.26
C MET A 226 1.94 -3.06 9.58
N LEU A 227 2.00 -3.09 8.25
CA LEU A 227 1.98 -4.29 7.40
C LEU A 227 3.36 -4.62 6.79
N ASP A 228 4.43 -3.92 7.16
CA ASP A 228 5.79 -4.20 6.69
C ASP A 228 6.29 -5.56 7.23
N ILE A 229 7.00 -6.32 6.39
CA ILE A 229 7.46 -7.67 6.74
C ILE A 229 8.41 -7.68 7.93
N ASP A 230 9.20 -6.62 8.11
CA ASP A 230 10.22 -6.51 9.17
C ASP A 230 9.73 -5.69 10.38
N PHE A 231 8.97 -4.61 10.14
CA PHE A 231 8.62 -3.62 11.17
C PHE A 231 7.14 -3.59 11.54
N GLY A 232 6.31 -4.36 10.84
CA GLY A 232 4.87 -4.44 11.08
C GLY A 232 4.48 -5.47 12.15
N THR A 233 3.19 -5.75 12.21
CA THR A 233 2.58 -6.69 13.17
C THR A 233 2.68 -8.13 12.69
N TYR A 234 3.91 -8.64 12.49
CA TYR A 234 4.16 -10.02 12.06
C TYR A 234 3.45 -11.06 12.95
N PRO A 235 2.79 -12.11 12.43
CA PRO A 235 2.75 -12.53 11.01
C PRO A 235 1.65 -11.86 10.16
N TYR A 236 0.85 -10.95 10.71
CA TYR A 236 -0.28 -10.29 10.04
C TYR A 236 0.22 -9.09 9.20
N VAL A 237 1.06 -9.37 8.22
CA VAL A 237 1.78 -8.39 7.37
C VAL A 237 1.73 -8.78 5.90
N THR A 238 2.15 -7.88 5.02
CA THR A 238 2.45 -8.20 3.62
C THR A 238 3.87 -8.76 3.49
N SER A 239 4.15 -9.49 2.43
CA SER A 239 5.49 -10.09 2.18
C SER A 239 6.47 -9.12 1.52
N SER A 240 6.24 -7.82 1.65
CA SER A 240 7.08 -6.78 1.05
C SER A 240 7.40 -5.69 2.07
N SER A 241 8.28 -4.76 1.71
CA SER A 241 8.65 -3.62 2.55
C SER A 241 8.01 -2.33 2.03
N PRO A 242 6.83 -1.93 2.56
CA PRO A 242 6.16 -0.68 2.22
C PRO A 242 6.80 0.57 2.84
N SER A 243 7.89 0.42 3.56
CA SER A 243 8.66 1.52 4.13
C SER A 243 9.41 2.33 3.07
N THR A 244 9.87 3.53 3.43
CA THR A 244 10.74 4.36 2.57
C THR A 244 12.05 3.65 2.23
N GLY A 245 12.58 2.79 3.14
CA GLY A 245 13.73 1.93 2.87
C GLY A 245 13.48 0.95 1.72
N GLY A 246 12.25 0.49 1.55
CA GLY A 246 11.83 -0.38 0.44
C GLY A 246 11.96 0.26 -0.94
N VAL A 247 11.98 1.60 -1.04
CA VAL A 247 12.21 2.30 -2.30
C VAL A 247 13.59 2.01 -2.85
N CYS A 248 14.62 2.02 -2.00
CA CYS A 248 16.00 1.81 -2.42
C CYS A 248 16.19 0.43 -3.07
N THR A 249 15.67 -0.61 -2.44
CA THR A 249 15.77 -1.99 -2.96
C THR A 249 14.75 -2.27 -4.06
N GLY A 250 13.57 -1.66 -3.97
CA GLY A 250 12.45 -1.92 -4.88
C GLY A 250 12.47 -1.13 -6.18
N ALA A 251 13.19 0.00 -6.23
CA ALA A 251 13.35 0.81 -7.44
C ALA A 251 14.82 0.93 -7.90
N GLY A 252 15.77 0.43 -7.10
CA GLY A 252 17.20 0.48 -7.44
C GLY A 252 17.79 1.88 -7.37
N VAL A 253 17.37 2.70 -6.39
CA VAL A 253 17.85 4.07 -6.21
C VAL A 253 18.67 4.22 -4.93
N PRO A 254 19.69 5.11 -4.88
CA PRO A 254 20.47 5.32 -3.67
C PRO A 254 19.63 6.03 -2.58
N PRO A 255 19.89 5.76 -1.28
CA PRO A 255 19.18 6.43 -0.17
C PRO A 255 19.26 7.96 -0.22
N THR A 256 20.38 8.50 -0.71
CA THR A 256 20.62 9.94 -0.85
C THR A 256 19.72 10.62 -1.90
N ALA A 257 19.06 9.86 -2.74
CA ALA A 257 18.08 10.37 -3.71
C ALA A 257 16.72 10.69 -3.07
N LEU A 258 16.41 10.12 -1.90
CA LEU A 258 15.12 10.29 -1.23
C LEU A 258 15.09 11.58 -0.40
N LYS A 259 14.18 12.53 -0.73
CA LYS A 259 14.16 13.86 -0.10
C LYS A 259 12.86 14.18 0.61
N ASN A 260 11.73 14.14 -0.09
CA ASN A 260 10.43 14.46 0.48
C ASN A 260 9.72 13.17 0.88
N LEU A 261 9.83 12.80 2.15
CA LEU A 261 9.25 11.57 2.70
C LEU A 261 7.88 11.90 3.29
N ILE A 262 6.84 11.52 2.56
CA ILE A 262 5.45 11.86 2.86
C ILE A 262 4.76 10.66 3.48
N GLY A 263 4.42 10.78 4.75
CA GLY A 263 3.62 9.80 5.47
C GLY A 263 2.13 10.11 5.38
N VAL A 264 1.31 9.14 5.01
CA VAL A 264 -0.14 9.30 4.96
C VAL A 264 -0.79 8.49 6.07
N ALA A 265 -1.60 9.15 6.90
CA ALA A 265 -2.43 8.55 7.94
C ALA A 265 -3.89 9.03 7.80
N LYS A 266 -4.84 8.24 8.28
CA LYS A 266 -6.21 8.72 8.51
C LYS A 266 -6.31 9.44 9.85
N ALA A 267 -7.29 10.28 10.01
CA ALA A 267 -7.64 10.89 11.29
C ALA A 267 -8.12 9.87 12.35
N TYR A 268 -8.31 8.63 11.97
CA TYR A 268 -8.64 7.48 12.82
C TYR A 268 -7.91 6.25 12.28
N THR A 269 -8.05 5.10 12.90
CA THR A 269 -7.36 3.89 12.45
C THR A 269 -8.34 2.89 11.85
N THR A 270 -7.90 2.19 10.78
CA THR A 270 -8.64 1.04 10.24
C THR A 270 -7.71 -0.11 9.97
N ARG A 271 -8.22 -1.34 10.06
CA ARG A 271 -7.49 -2.56 9.73
C ARG A 271 -8.36 -3.54 8.96
N VAL A 272 -7.81 -4.19 7.95
CA VAL A 272 -8.43 -5.33 7.26
C VAL A 272 -7.78 -6.62 7.76
N GLY A 273 -8.58 -7.68 7.94
CA GLY A 273 -8.09 -8.99 8.36
C GLY A 273 -7.73 -9.09 9.85
N HIS A 274 -7.00 -10.14 10.16
CA HIS A 274 -6.62 -10.48 11.52
C HIS A 274 -5.43 -9.66 12.03
N GLY A 275 -5.09 -9.87 13.29
CA GLY A 275 -3.97 -9.21 13.95
C GLY A 275 -4.41 -8.19 15.00
N PRO A 276 -3.48 -7.77 15.89
CA PRO A 276 -3.79 -6.88 17.00
C PRO A 276 -4.19 -5.49 16.52
N PHE A 277 -5.12 -4.89 17.25
CA PHE A 277 -5.60 -3.56 16.99
C PHE A 277 -5.96 -2.88 18.32
N PRO A 278 -4.98 -2.35 19.06
CA PRO A 278 -5.19 -1.88 20.43
C PRO A 278 -6.30 -0.83 20.58
N THR A 279 -6.48 0.03 19.60
CA THR A 279 -7.48 1.11 19.61
C THR A 279 -8.80 0.76 18.93
N GLU A 280 -9.06 -0.53 18.66
CA GLU A 280 -10.27 -0.99 17.97
C GLU A 280 -11.56 -0.58 18.73
N LEU A 281 -12.56 -0.22 17.97
CA LEU A 281 -13.91 0.09 18.42
C LEU A 281 -14.88 -0.99 17.90
N ASP A 282 -15.03 -2.05 18.67
CA ASP A 282 -16.01 -3.11 18.40
C ASP A 282 -17.35 -2.78 19.07
N ASN A 283 -17.95 -1.65 18.64
CA ASN A 283 -19.18 -1.10 19.20
C ASN A 283 -19.91 -0.23 18.16
N GLU A 284 -21.05 0.37 18.56
CA GLU A 284 -21.88 1.24 17.72
C GLU A 284 -21.10 2.44 17.14
N LEU A 285 -20.16 3.00 17.88
CA LEU A 285 -19.33 4.10 17.39
C LEU A 285 -18.39 3.64 16.28
N GLY A 286 -17.77 2.47 16.44
CA GLY A 286 -16.92 1.88 15.38
C GLY A 286 -17.73 1.61 14.11
N GLU A 287 -18.96 1.11 14.24
CA GLU A 287 -19.86 0.94 13.11
C GLU A 287 -20.25 2.29 12.47
N LYS A 288 -20.56 3.30 13.28
CA LYS A 288 -20.85 4.66 12.78
C LYS A 288 -19.67 5.21 11.95
N ILE A 289 -18.43 5.11 12.46
CA ILE A 289 -17.22 5.53 11.73
C ILE A 289 -17.07 4.73 10.43
N ARG A 290 -17.32 3.42 10.45
CA ARG A 290 -17.26 2.56 9.24
C ARG A 290 -18.22 3.01 8.17
N GLN A 291 -19.46 3.32 8.54
CA GLN A 291 -20.50 3.75 7.60
C GLN A 291 -20.20 5.14 7.02
N ILE A 292 -19.90 6.13 7.86
CA ILE A 292 -19.58 7.49 7.41
C ILE A 292 -18.30 7.49 6.54
N GLY A 293 -17.29 6.74 6.96
CA GLY A 293 -16.02 6.64 6.28
C GLY A 293 -16.03 5.74 5.03
N PHE A 294 -17.14 5.03 4.73
CA PHE A 294 -17.20 4.00 3.68
C PHE A 294 -16.04 3.01 3.82
N GLU A 295 -15.80 2.51 5.05
CA GLU A 295 -14.67 1.65 5.36
C GLU A 295 -14.96 0.19 5.00
N PHE A 296 -14.99 -0.04 3.68
CA PHE A 296 -15.14 -1.35 3.04
C PHE A 296 -14.01 -1.56 2.04
N GLY A 297 -13.56 -2.80 1.89
CA GLY A 297 -12.47 -3.14 0.97
C GLY A 297 -12.87 -2.86 -0.48
N ALA A 298 -12.05 -2.10 -1.21
CA ALA A 298 -12.34 -1.69 -2.59
C ALA A 298 -12.50 -2.89 -3.54
N THR A 299 -11.80 -4.00 -3.28
CA THR A 299 -11.80 -5.21 -4.10
C THR A 299 -12.76 -6.27 -3.57
N THR A 300 -12.82 -6.48 -2.25
CA THR A 300 -13.55 -7.60 -1.64
C THR A 300 -14.86 -7.19 -0.99
N GLY A 301 -15.12 -5.89 -0.83
CA GLY A 301 -16.28 -5.39 -0.09
C GLY A 301 -16.25 -5.71 1.42
N ARG A 302 -15.21 -6.36 1.93
CA ARG A 302 -15.11 -6.73 3.36
C ARG A 302 -15.14 -5.48 4.24
N PRO A 303 -15.91 -5.48 5.34
CA PRO A 303 -15.88 -4.37 6.30
C PRO A 303 -14.51 -4.27 6.94
N ARG A 304 -14.01 -3.05 7.08
CA ARG A 304 -12.79 -2.77 7.82
C ARG A 304 -13.11 -2.64 9.29
N ARG A 305 -12.26 -3.16 10.15
CA ARG A 305 -12.24 -2.86 11.58
C ARG A 305 -11.87 -1.39 11.73
N THR A 306 -12.52 -0.68 12.65
CA THR A 306 -12.30 0.76 12.87
C THR A 306 -11.88 1.00 14.31
N GLY A 307 -11.13 2.05 14.56
CA GLY A 307 -10.63 2.39 15.88
C GLY A 307 -10.15 3.83 15.98
N TRP A 308 -9.87 4.28 17.21
CA TRP A 308 -9.31 5.59 17.46
C TRP A 308 -7.91 5.75 16.86
N LEU A 309 -7.49 6.99 16.65
CA LEU A 309 -6.13 7.29 16.22
C LEU A 309 -5.12 6.80 17.25
N ASP A 310 -4.09 6.11 16.80
CA ASP A 310 -3.02 5.54 17.60
C ASP A 310 -1.70 6.27 17.31
N VAL A 311 -1.36 7.22 18.16
CA VAL A 311 -0.13 8.01 18.01
C VAL A 311 1.10 7.20 18.36
N VAL A 312 1.00 6.15 19.19
CA VAL A 312 2.15 5.28 19.51
C VAL A 312 2.60 4.55 18.25
N SER A 313 1.67 3.96 17.49
CA SER A 313 1.97 3.31 16.22
C SER A 313 2.41 4.31 15.16
N LEU A 314 1.85 5.52 15.12
CA LEU A 314 2.26 6.57 14.19
C LEU A 314 3.68 7.08 14.48
N LYS A 315 4.09 7.25 15.74
CA LYS A 315 5.47 7.61 16.10
C LYS A 315 6.46 6.57 15.57
N HIS A 316 6.17 5.30 15.80
CA HIS A 316 6.98 4.21 15.25
C HIS A 316 7.07 4.29 13.73
N ALA A 317 5.92 4.46 13.05
CA ALA A 317 5.87 4.55 11.60
C ALA A 317 6.64 5.76 11.05
N CYS A 318 6.53 6.91 11.68
CA CYS A 318 7.25 8.12 11.29
C CYS A 318 8.76 7.96 11.48
N MET A 319 9.19 7.37 12.60
CA MET A 319 10.59 7.11 12.93
C MET A 319 11.24 6.17 11.89
N ILE A 320 10.64 5.01 11.62
CA ILE A 320 11.19 4.02 10.67
C ILE A 320 11.27 4.61 9.26
N ASN A 321 10.27 5.38 8.86
CA ASN A 321 10.21 5.98 7.54
C ASN A 321 11.00 7.30 7.40
N GLY A 322 11.47 7.90 8.48
CA GLY A 322 12.11 9.22 8.46
C GLY A 322 11.18 10.30 7.91
N ILE A 323 9.88 10.24 8.24
CA ILE A 323 8.86 11.14 7.67
C ILE A 323 9.17 12.60 8.02
N ASN A 324 9.19 13.44 7.00
CA ASN A 324 9.38 14.88 7.14
C ASN A 324 8.15 15.70 6.73
N ASN A 325 7.14 15.06 6.13
CA ASN A 325 5.87 15.68 5.78
C ASN A 325 4.72 14.70 6.09
N LEU A 326 3.75 15.14 6.89
CA LEU A 326 2.59 14.33 7.27
C LEU A 326 1.36 14.75 6.47
N VAL A 327 0.58 13.78 6.05
CA VAL A 327 -0.74 13.96 5.43
C VAL A 327 -1.78 13.26 6.27
N ILE A 328 -2.83 13.97 6.67
CA ILE A 328 -3.98 13.41 7.38
C ILE A 328 -5.17 13.35 6.44
N THR A 329 -5.75 12.19 6.29
CA THR A 329 -6.93 11.97 5.44
C THR A 329 -8.19 11.74 6.27
N LYS A 330 -9.36 11.92 5.63
CA LYS A 330 -10.67 11.60 6.21
C LYS A 330 -10.97 12.33 7.54
N LEU A 331 -10.54 13.58 7.66
CA LEU A 331 -10.84 14.41 8.83
C LEU A 331 -12.36 14.65 8.96
N ASP A 332 -13.05 14.76 7.83
CA ASP A 332 -14.50 14.94 7.69
C ASP A 332 -15.32 13.84 8.37
N VAL A 333 -14.78 12.62 8.43
CA VAL A 333 -15.48 11.45 9.03
C VAL A 333 -15.67 11.59 10.53
N LEU A 334 -14.83 12.37 11.20
CA LEU A 334 -14.92 12.60 12.65
C LEU A 334 -15.93 13.71 13.04
N THR A 335 -16.53 14.40 12.08
CA THR A 335 -17.56 15.42 12.34
C THR A 335 -18.75 14.84 13.12
N GLY A 336 -19.18 15.51 14.18
CA GLY A 336 -20.31 15.08 15.02
C GLY A 336 -19.99 13.89 15.93
N ILE A 337 -18.71 13.65 16.23
CA ILE A 337 -18.25 12.66 17.21
C ILE A 337 -17.66 13.40 18.40
N HIS A 338 -18.19 13.14 19.59
CA HIS A 338 -17.82 13.78 20.86
C HIS A 338 -17.81 12.77 22.02
N PRO A 339 -16.75 12.73 22.88
CA PRO A 339 -15.42 13.29 22.62
C PRO A 339 -14.65 12.49 21.57
N LEU A 340 -13.60 13.08 21.00
CA LEU A 340 -12.61 12.36 20.22
C LEU A 340 -11.52 11.83 21.16
N LYS A 341 -11.02 10.62 20.87
CA LYS A 341 -9.95 10.01 21.66
C LYS A 341 -8.74 9.71 20.78
N ILE A 342 -7.54 9.93 21.32
CA ILE A 342 -6.27 9.62 20.70
C ILE A 342 -5.43 8.80 21.66
N ALA A 343 -4.99 7.60 21.27
CA ALA A 343 -4.08 6.81 22.10
C ALA A 343 -2.67 7.38 22.02
N THR A 344 -2.13 7.78 23.19
CA THR A 344 -0.79 8.37 23.32
C THR A 344 0.20 7.44 24.00
N LYS A 345 -0.28 6.44 24.73
CA LYS A 345 0.49 5.43 25.46
C LYS A 345 -0.27 4.11 25.49
N TYR A 346 0.43 3.05 25.89
CA TYR A 346 -0.19 1.77 26.23
C TYR A 346 0.14 1.40 27.68
N LYS A 347 -0.81 0.74 28.33
CA LYS A 347 -0.60 0.03 29.58
C LYS A 347 -0.42 -1.45 29.25
N THR A 348 0.69 -2.01 29.64
CA THR A 348 1.02 -3.42 29.44
C THR A 348 0.32 -4.31 30.46
N GLU A 349 0.28 -5.62 30.22
CA GLU A 349 -0.33 -6.61 31.13
C GLU A 349 0.25 -6.53 32.58
N ASP A 350 1.54 -6.28 32.71
CA ASP A 350 2.22 -6.09 34.01
C ASP A 350 2.02 -4.68 34.62
N GLY A 351 1.14 -3.85 34.02
CA GLY A 351 0.77 -2.53 34.51
C GLY A 351 1.77 -1.41 34.15
N LYS A 352 2.81 -1.69 33.40
CA LYS A 352 3.78 -0.68 32.97
C LYS A 352 3.18 0.20 31.87
N ILE A 353 3.43 1.51 31.95
CA ILE A 353 3.05 2.46 30.90
C ILE A 353 4.21 2.65 29.94
N ILE A 354 3.94 2.49 28.64
CA ILE A 354 4.90 2.67 27.55
C ILE A 354 4.36 3.62 26.48
N ASP A 355 5.25 4.34 25.82
CA ASP A 355 4.95 5.28 24.73
C ASP A 355 5.64 4.92 23.40
N TYR A 356 6.10 3.69 23.30
CA TYR A 356 6.74 3.11 22.12
C TYR A 356 6.01 1.86 21.62
N PHE A 357 6.10 1.58 20.32
CA PHE A 357 5.52 0.40 19.71
C PHE A 357 6.39 -0.83 19.97
N THR A 358 5.77 -1.92 20.46
CA THR A 358 6.50 -3.17 20.76
C THR A 358 6.71 -4.03 19.52
N SER A 359 7.85 -4.72 19.44
CA SER A 359 8.09 -5.74 18.43
C SER A 359 7.34 -7.07 18.66
N SER A 360 6.74 -7.26 19.85
CA SER A 360 5.97 -8.46 20.17
C SER A 360 4.50 -8.29 19.80
N THR A 361 4.12 -8.82 18.65
CA THR A 361 2.72 -8.78 18.17
C THR A 361 1.74 -9.46 19.12
N THR A 362 2.16 -10.56 19.77
CA THR A 362 1.30 -11.27 20.74
C THR A 362 0.95 -10.41 21.93
N LYS A 363 1.90 -9.61 22.44
CA LYS A 363 1.66 -8.71 23.57
C LYS A 363 0.73 -7.54 23.21
N LEU A 364 0.67 -7.15 21.93
CA LEU A 364 -0.23 -6.07 21.52
C LEU A 364 -1.72 -6.39 21.71
N TYR A 365 -2.08 -7.67 21.80
CA TYR A 365 -3.46 -8.08 22.10
C TYR A 365 -3.87 -7.75 23.56
N ASP A 366 -2.89 -7.72 24.46
CA ASP A 366 -3.08 -7.58 25.90
C ASP A 366 -2.84 -6.12 26.35
N TYR A 367 -2.44 -5.24 25.42
CA TYR A 367 -2.15 -3.84 25.75
C TYR A 367 -3.42 -2.99 25.74
N GLU A 368 -3.62 -2.25 26.85
CA GLU A 368 -4.71 -1.29 27.01
C GLU A 368 -4.24 0.10 26.52
N PRO A 369 -4.90 0.71 25.52
CA PRO A 369 -4.56 2.08 25.11
C PRO A 369 -4.94 3.10 26.18
N ILE A 370 -4.05 4.04 26.43
CA ILE A 370 -4.29 5.22 27.28
C ILE A 370 -4.60 6.38 26.34
N TYR A 371 -5.77 6.95 26.52
CA TYR A 371 -6.31 7.98 25.65
C TYR A 371 -6.20 9.37 26.25
N GLU A 372 -5.89 10.34 25.40
CA GLU A 372 -6.21 11.75 25.59
C GLU A 372 -7.54 12.05 24.92
N GLU A 373 -8.40 12.81 25.60
CA GLU A 373 -9.71 13.21 25.10
C GLU A 373 -9.66 14.66 24.60
N LEU A 374 -10.20 14.86 23.40
CA LEU A 374 -10.33 16.17 22.77
C LEU A 374 -11.81 16.44 22.46
N ASP A 375 -12.21 17.70 22.54
CA ASP A 375 -13.52 18.11 22.06
C ASP A 375 -13.62 17.87 20.55
N GLY A 376 -14.71 17.26 20.12
CA GLY A 376 -15.02 17.13 18.71
C GLY A 376 -15.51 18.46 18.09
N TRP A 377 -15.92 18.39 16.86
CA TRP A 377 -16.50 19.52 16.13
C TRP A 377 -17.78 19.12 15.42
N ASP A 378 -18.66 20.10 15.26
CA ASP A 378 -19.87 20.00 14.46
C ASP A 378 -19.76 20.83 13.18
N GLY A 379 -20.70 20.61 12.28
CA GLY A 379 -20.76 21.31 11.00
C GLY A 379 -19.92 20.65 9.89
N ASP A 380 -20.42 20.70 8.68
CA ASP A 380 -19.77 20.12 7.50
C ASP A 380 -18.48 20.87 7.15
N ILE A 381 -17.34 20.20 7.26
CA ILE A 381 -16.03 20.72 6.88
C ILE A 381 -15.64 20.41 5.43
N THR A 382 -16.46 19.67 4.67
CA THR A 382 -16.12 19.22 3.31
C THR A 382 -15.97 20.36 2.31
N ASN A 383 -16.50 21.54 2.62
CA ASN A 383 -16.41 22.74 1.82
C ASN A 383 -15.26 23.68 2.20
N ALA A 384 -14.57 23.42 3.31
CA ALA A 384 -13.39 24.18 3.70
C ALA A 384 -12.26 24.02 2.65
N ARG A 385 -11.57 25.12 2.35
CA ARG A 385 -10.46 25.20 1.38
C ARG A 385 -9.18 25.72 1.99
N THR A 386 -9.28 26.38 3.14
CA THR A 386 -8.15 26.92 3.88
C THR A 386 -8.15 26.38 5.32
N TYR A 387 -6.99 26.43 5.98
CA TYR A 387 -6.87 26.02 7.37
C TYR A 387 -7.76 26.88 8.29
N ASP A 388 -7.89 28.15 7.99
CA ASP A 388 -8.65 29.10 8.82
C ASP A 388 -10.15 28.84 8.80
N GLU A 389 -10.68 28.23 7.75
CA GLU A 389 -12.10 27.86 7.64
C GLU A 389 -12.48 26.64 8.49
N LEU A 390 -11.51 25.91 9.05
CA LEU A 390 -11.79 24.78 9.92
C LEU A 390 -12.31 25.23 11.29
N PRO A 391 -13.22 24.46 11.91
CA PRO A 391 -13.60 24.63 13.32
C PRO A 391 -12.40 24.61 14.26
N ALA A 392 -12.46 25.39 15.34
CA ALA A 392 -11.34 25.49 16.29
C ALA A 392 -10.91 24.12 16.87
N ASN A 393 -11.85 23.24 17.15
CA ASN A 393 -11.53 21.91 17.67
C ASN A 393 -10.92 20.99 16.60
N ALA A 394 -11.28 21.12 15.33
CA ALA A 394 -10.59 20.41 14.23
C ALA A 394 -9.14 20.87 14.09
N LYS A 395 -8.86 22.16 14.26
CA LYS A 395 -7.49 22.72 14.31
C LYS A 395 -6.71 22.14 15.49
N LYS A 396 -7.30 22.13 16.70
CA LYS A 396 -6.68 21.55 17.89
C LYS A 396 -6.36 20.07 17.72
N TYR A 397 -7.22 19.31 17.04
CA TYR A 397 -6.98 17.90 16.73
C TYR A 397 -5.73 17.72 15.85
N ILE A 398 -5.57 18.55 14.83
CA ILE A 398 -4.40 18.55 13.94
C ILE A 398 -3.13 18.96 14.72
N GLU A 399 -3.22 20.04 15.50
CA GLU A 399 -2.11 20.57 16.30
C GLU A 399 -1.65 19.55 17.36
N PHE A 400 -2.58 18.82 17.97
CA PHE A 400 -2.28 17.74 18.90
C PHE A 400 -1.45 16.62 18.23
N ILE A 401 -1.81 16.23 17.00
CA ILE A 401 -1.05 15.24 16.22
C ILE A 401 0.35 15.76 15.90
N GLU A 402 0.47 17.02 15.45
CA GLU A 402 1.75 17.66 15.14
C GLU A 402 2.68 17.70 16.37
N GLU A 403 2.15 18.10 17.53
CA GLU A 403 2.90 18.18 18.78
C GLU A 403 3.43 16.82 19.21
N HIS A 404 2.58 15.78 19.17
CA HIS A 404 2.96 14.44 19.61
C HIS A 404 3.94 13.73 18.67
N LEU A 405 3.87 14.02 17.36
CA LEU A 405 4.77 13.43 16.36
C LEU A 405 6.03 14.27 16.13
N GLY A 406 6.04 15.54 16.47
CA GLY A 406 7.11 16.48 16.13
C GLY A 406 7.21 16.76 14.63
N ILE A 407 6.15 16.52 13.87
CA ILE A 407 6.12 16.63 12.41
C ILE A 407 4.92 17.47 11.98
N ASN A 408 5.17 18.47 11.11
CA ASN A 408 4.07 19.28 10.60
C ASN A 408 3.17 18.52 9.63
N VAL A 409 1.87 18.75 9.75
CA VAL A 409 0.90 18.31 8.76
C VAL A 409 0.96 19.25 7.56
N TYR A 410 1.37 18.70 6.43
CA TYR A 410 1.46 19.39 5.17
C TYR A 410 0.10 19.60 4.50
N LEU A 411 -0.70 18.51 4.49
CA LEU A 411 -1.99 18.45 3.83
C LEU A 411 -2.97 17.63 4.64
N PHE A 412 -4.23 18.02 4.65
CA PHE A 412 -5.30 17.16 5.13
C PHE A 412 -6.48 17.12 4.15
N SER A 413 -7.17 15.97 4.16
CA SER A 413 -8.31 15.71 3.29
C SER A 413 -9.60 15.84 4.08
N VAL A 414 -10.56 16.56 3.51
CA VAL A 414 -11.90 16.85 4.07
C VAL A 414 -13.02 16.29 3.20
N GLY A 415 -12.75 15.21 2.48
CA GLY A 415 -13.70 14.52 1.62
C GLY A 415 -13.01 13.63 0.58
N PRO A 416 -13.73 12.78 -0.17
CA PRO A 416 -13.16 11.81 -1.08
C PRO A 416 -12.59 12.42 -2.38
N GLU A 417 -13.18 13.50 -2.90
CA GLU A 417 -12.78 14.07 -4.18
C GLU A 417 -11.40 14.75 -4.08
N ARG A 418 -10.71 14.83 -5.21
CA ARG A 418 -9.39 15.48 -5.35
C ARG A 418 -9.38 16.94 -4.84
N SER A 419 -10.44 17.68 -5.08
CA SER A 419 -10.59 19.07 -4.65
C SER A 419 -10.77 19.24 -3.14
N LYS A 420 -11.27 18.23 -2.44
CA LYS A 420 -11.55 18.24 -1.01
C LYS A 420 -10.27 18.02 -0.19
N LYS A 421 -9.35 18.98 -0.30
CA LYS A 421 -8.08 18.99 0.44
C LYS A 421 -7.72 20.40 0.84
N ILE A 422 -7.00 20.53 1.94
CA ILE A 422 -6.43 21.78 2.44
C ILE A 422 -4.93 21.61 2.55
N ILE A 423 -4.16 22.50 1.94
CA ILE A 423 -2.70 22.55 2.04
C ILE A 423 -2.36 23.55 3.13
N LYS A 424 -1.77 23.08 4.24
CA LYS A 424 -1.39 23.92 5.38
C LYS A 424 -0.04 24.57 5.15
N LYS A 425 0.88 23.87 4.47
CA LYS A 425 2.22 24.36 4.17
C LYS A 425 2.62 23.91 2.76
N VAL A 426 3.23 24.79 1.99
CA VAL A 426 3.77 24.43 0.66
C VAL A 426 5.17 23.88 0.81
N PHE A 427 5.57 22.87 -0.02
CA PHE A 427 6.93 22.30 -0.06
C PHE A 427 7.97 23.32 -0.51
#